data_221ee6242681e63fcec4319e620ccbbf
#
_entry.id   221ee6242681e63fcec4319e620ccbbf
#
_cell.length_a   1.000
_cell.length_b   1.000
_cell.length_c   1.000
_cell.angle_alpha   90.00
_cell.angle_beta   90.00
_cell.angle_gamma   90.00
#
_symmetry.space_group_name_H-M   'P 1'
#
loop_
_entity.id
_entity.type
_entity.pdbx_description
1 polymer ?
#
loop_
_entity_poly.entity_id
_entity_poly.type
_entity_poly.pdbx_seq_one_letter_code
_entity_poly.pdbx_strand_id
1 'polypeptide(L)'
;EISLQTKQQVEEIESTSKYSEDENAIISNSNFFVPTGDTFIVEPVSFIISNEGVLVSVRSAEFRTFRETEKRLQMNYRNYSTGYHLFISLLEVRIDFDADLVELIAKQVAALSKDINSEDSIDKAVLHRISALQESTMSLRENIFDRQRVLSGILRSERFTNDI
;
A
#
# COMPACT_ATOMS: atom_id res chain seq x y z
N GLU A 1 -22.10 -13.28 -11.59
CA GLU A 1 -20.85 -13.86 -12.12
C GLU A 1 -19.82 -12.75 -12.09
N ILE A 2 -18.83 -12.81 -11.18
CA ILE A 2 -17.74 -11.82 -11.09
C ILE A 2 -16.87 -12.07 -12.32
N SER A 3 -16.91 -11.17 -13.29
CA SER A 3 -16.03 -11.20 -14.45
C SER A 3 -14.60 -10.97 -14.00
N LEU A 4 -13.79 -12.01 -13.97
CA LEU A 4 -12.35 -11.90 -13.75
C LEU A 4 -11.75 -11.12 -14.93
N GLN A 5 -11.05 -10.05 -14.64
CA GLN A 5 -10.34 -9.24 -15.64
C GLN A 5 -9.35 -10.11 -16.43
N THR A 6 -9.25 -9.84 -17.72
CA THR A 6 -8.20 -10.46 -18.53
C THR A 6 -6.83 -9.92 -18.12
N LYS A 7 -5.75 -10.72 -18.31
CA LYS A 7 -4.37 -10.28 -18.02
C LYS A 7 -4.03 -8.94 -18.69
N GLN A 8 -4.54 -8.69 -19.89
CA GLN A 8 -4.35 -7.43 -20.62
C GLN A 8 -5.02 -6.24 -19.91
N GLN A 9 -6.23 -6.42 -19.39
CA GLN A 9 -6.93 -5.37 -18.61
C GLN A 9 -6.22 -5.07 -17.29
N VAL A 10 -5.63 -6.07 -16.66
CA VAL A 10 -4.80 -5.87 -15.46
C VAL A 10 -3.54 -5.07 -15.80
N GLU A 11 -2.84 -5.40 -16.88
CA GLU A 11 -1.63 -4.69 -17.33
C GLU A 11 -1.92 -3.26 -17.79
N GLU A 12 -3.04 -2.98 -18.47
CA GLU A 12 -3.46 -1.63 -18.87
C GLU A 12 -3.89 -0.78 -17.66
N ILE A 13 -4.56 -1.38 -16.68
CA ILE A 13 -4.96 -0.71 -15.43
C ILE A 13 -3.75 -0.46 -14.52
N GLU A 14 -2.78 -1.37 -14.48
CA GLU A 14 -1.54 -1.22 -13.71
C GLU A 14 -0.71 -0.01 -14.14
N SER A 15 -0.77 0.37 -15.43
CA SER A 15 0.05 1.47 -15.93
C SER A 15 -0.55 2.87 -15.73
N THR A 16 -1.88 3.02 -15.63
CA THR A 16 -2.53 4.34 -15.75
C THR A 16 -3.54 4.70 -14.66
N SER A 17 -4.22 3.77 -14.03
CA SER A 17 -5.25 4.09 -13.02
C SER A 17 -5.10 3.26 -11.75
N LYS A 18 -4.80 3.94 -10.64
CA LYS A 18 -4.75 3.31 -9.30
C LYS A 18 -6.13 3.13 -8.67
N TYR A 19 -7.15 3.77 -9.22
CA TYR A 19 -8.55 3.67 -8.81
C TYR A 19 -9.45 3.86 -10.02
N SER A 20 -10.36 2.95 -10.23
CA SER A 20 -11.43 3.07 -11.22
C SER A 20 -12.74 2.58 -10.63
N GLU A 21 -13.84 3.18 -11.06
CA GLU A 21 -15.19 2.83 -10.65
C GLU A 21 -16.08 2.81 -11.88
N ASP A 22 -16.81 1.72 -12.06
CA ASP A 22 -17.80 1.55 -13.10
C ASP A 22 -19.15 1.09 -12.48
N GLU A 23 -20.14 0.78 -13.31
CA GLU A 23 -21.47 0.36 -12.85
C GLU A 23 -21.47 -0.95 -12.03
N ASN A 24 -20.44 -1.79 -12.17
CA ASN A 24 -20.40 -3.13 -11.60
C ASN A 24 -19.47 -3.27 -10.40
N ALA A 25 -18.36 -2.53 -10.41
CA ALA A 25 -17.33 -2.69 -9.40
C ALA A 25 -16.45 -1.44 -9.22
N ILE A 26 -15.78 -1.40 -8.09
CA ILE A 26 -14.63 -0.52 -7.85
C ILE A 26 -13.38 -1.39 -7.94
N ILE A 27 -12.38 -0.90 -8.68
CA ILE A 27 -11.08 -1.54 -8.82
C ILE A 27 -10.02 -0.60 -8.27
N SER A 28 -9.17 -1.11 -7.41
CA SER A 28 -8.05 -0.37 -6.86
C SER A 28 -6.77 -1.20 -6.91
N ASN A 29 -5.72 -0.62 -7.50
CA ASN A 29 -4.39 -1.23 -7.57
C ASN A 29 -3.45 -0.44 -6.66
N SER A 30 -2.78 -1.14 -5.76
CA SER A 30 -1.87 -0.56 -4.78
C SER A 30 -0.62 -1.42 -4.64
N ASN A 31 0.50 -0.78 -4.42
CA ASN A 31 1.73 -1.46 -4.09
C ASN A 31 1.87 -1.59 -2.56
N PHE A 32 2.27 -2.75 -2.09
CA PHE A 32 2.47 -3.04 -0.68
C PHE A 32 3.94 -3.35 -0.43
N PHE A 33 4.45 -2.94 0.73
CA PHE A 33 5.82 -3.22 1.12
C PHE A 33 5.90 -4.51 1.90
N VAL A 34 6.87 -5.35 1.52
CA VAL A 34 7.24 -6.56 2.22
C VAL A 34 8.63 -6.35 2.82
N PRO A 35 8.78 -6.29 4.16
CA PRO A 35 10.08 -6.14 4.78
C PRO A 35 11.02 -7.28 4.42
N THR A 36 12.27 -6.95 4.09
CA THR A 36 13.32 -7.89 3.72
C THR A 36 14.62 -7.47 4.42
N GLY A 37 14.84 -7.97 5.64
CA GLY A 37 15.92 -7.48 6.49
C GLY A 37 15.77 -5.99 6.82
N ASP A 38 16.79 -5.20 6.51
CA ASP A 38 16.81 -3.74 6.73
C ASP A 38 16.21 -2.93 5.57
N THR A 39 15.65 -3.61 4.57
CA THR A 39 15.02 -3.01 3.39
C THR A 39 13.61 -3.54 3.19
N PHE A 40 13.00 -3.22 2.06
CA PHE A 40 11.72 -3.78 1.65
C PHE A 40 11.68 -3.96 0.14
N ILE A 41 10.85 -4.90 -0.30
CA ILE A 41 10.45 -5.06 -1.69
C ILE A 41 9.03 -4.56 -1.87
N VAL A 42 8.68 -4.23 -3.11
CA VAL A 42 7.36 -3.71 -3.48
C VAL A 42 6.61 -4.80 -4.25
N GLU A 43 5.42 -5.14 -3.77
CA GLU A 43 4.56 -6.16 -4.38
C GLU A 43 3.18 -5.59 -4.71
N PRO A 44 2.64 -5.82 -5.91
CA PRO A 44 1.33 -5.33 -6.29
C PRO A 44 0.20 -6.11 -5.60
N VAL A 45 -0.85 -5.38 -5.24
CA VAL A 45 -2.11 -5.92 -4.75
C VAL A 45 -3.25 -5.25 -5.47
N SER A 46 -4.13 -6.04 -6.08
CA SER A 46 -5.36 -5.57 -6.71
C SER A 46 -6.56 -5.86 -5.81
N PHE A 47 -7.45 -4.91 -5.71
CA PHE A 47 -8.72 -5.02 -5.00
C PHE A 47 -9.88 -4.81 -5.98
N ILE A 48 -10.91 -5.62 -5.83
CA ILE A 48 -12.17 -5.50 -6.56
C ILE A 48 -13.29 -5.50 -5.52
N ILE A 49 -14.12 -4.46 -5.53
CA ILE A 49 -15.29 -4.36 -4.65
C ILE A 49 -16.51 -4.33 -5.55
N SER A 50 -17.35 -5.37 -5.47
CA SER A 50 -18.59 -5.43 -6.24
C SER A 50 -19.66 -4.47 -5.70
N ASN A 51 -20.70 -4.20 -6.48
CA ASN A 51 -21.87 -3.43 -6.04
C ASN A 51 -22.60 -4.06 -4.84
N GLU A 52 -22.46 -5.37 -4.66
CA GLU A 52 -23.03 -6.10 -3.54
C GLU A 52 -22.17 -6.00 -2.27
N GLY A 53 -21.09 -5.22 -2.32
CA GLY A 53 -20.17 -5.04 -1.19
C GLY A 53 -19.26 -6.24 -0.93
N VAL A 54 -19.00 -7.09 -1.93
CA VAL A 54 -18.03 -8.19 -1.82
C VAL A 54 -16.65 -7.68 -2.19
N LEU A 55 -15.68 -7.81 -1.28
CA LEU A 55 -14.28 -7.47 -1.51
C LEU A 55 -13.48 -8.71 -1.91
N VAL A 56 -12.82 -8.62 -3.04
CA VAL A 56 -11.84 -9.61 -3.51
C VAL A 56 -10.47 -8.94 -3.59
N SER A 57 -9.43 -9.61 -3.11
CA SER A 57 -8.04 -9.18 -3.27
C SER A 57 -7.24 -10.20 -4.05
N VAL A 58 -6.43 -9.72 -5.01
CA VAL A 58 -5.47 -10.53 -5.77
C VAL A 58 -4.07 -10.11 -5.35
N ARG A 59 -3.27 -11.05 -4.87
CA ARG A 59 -1.94 -10.81 -4.32
C ARG A 59 -1.03 -12.02 -4.48
N SER A 60 0.27 -11.78 -4.63
CA SER A 60 1.29 -12.83 -4.78
C SER A 60 1.94 -13.24 -3.46
N ALA A 61 1.78 -12.41 -2.40
CA ALA A 61 2.46 -12.60 -1.13
C ALA A 61 1.51 -12.45 0.07
N GLU A 62 1.97 -12.93 1.21
CA GLU A 62 1.32 -12.69 2.51
C GLU A 62 1.81 -11.35 3.09
N PHE A 63 0.86 -10.45 3.37
CA PHE A 63 1.16 -9.13 3.92
C PHE A 63 0.73 -9.02 5.38
N ARG A 64 1.56 -8.38 6.19
CA ARG A 64 1.25 -8.05 7.58
C ARG A 64 -0.05 -7.24 7.70
N THR A 65 -0.31 -6.35 6.74
CA THR A 65 -1.54 -5.55 6.65
C THR A 65 -2.79 -6.43 6.71
N PHE A 66 -2.86 -7.48 5.89
CA PHE A 66 -4.03 -8.37 5.86
C PHE A 66 -4.22 -9.11 7.18
N ARG A 67 -3.14 -9.63 7.76
CA ARG A 67 -3.20 -10.31 9.06
C ARG A 67 -3.66 -9.39 10.19
N GLU A 68 -3.22 -8.14 10.16
CA GLU A 68 -3.63 -7.17 11.17
C GLU A 68 -5.09 -6.73 11.00
N THR A 69 -5.53 -6.53 9.75
CA THR A 69 -6.93 -6.25 9.44
C THR A 69 -7.84 -7.44 9.83
N GLU A 70 -7.40 -8.68 9.60
CA GLU A 70 -8.14 -9.87 10.03
C GLU A 70 -8.32 -9.92 11.55
N LYS A 71 -7.29 -9.57 12.34
CA LYS A 71 -7.43 -9.46 13.80
C LYS A 71 -8.43 -8.38 14.21
N ARG A 72 -8.38 -7.20 13.56
CA ARG A 72 -9.37 -6.13 13.82
C ARG A 72 -10.78 -6.60 13.49
N LEU A 73 -10.98 -7.30 12.39
CA LEU A 73 -12.25 -7.90 11.99
C LEU A 73 -12.75 -8.91 13.03
N GLN A 74 -11.89 -9.81 13.51
CA GLN A 74 -12.25 -10.81 14.54
C GLN A 74 -12.65 -10.17 15.87
N MET A 75 -12.00 -9.07 16.25
CA MET A 75 -12.30 -8.35 17.49
C MET A 75 -13.60 -7.55 17.43
N ASN A 76 -13.94 -6.99 16.27
CA ASN A 76 -15.02 -6.04 16.08
C ASN A 76 -15.84 -6.31 14.80
N TYR A 77 -16.23 -7.55 14.56
CA TYR A 77 -16.90 -7.97 13.31
C TYR A 77 -18.15 -7.15 12.96
N ARG A 78 -18.83 -6.58 13.98
CA ARG A 78 -20.03 -5.75 13.78
C ARG A 78 -19.78 -4.45 13.02
N ASN A 79 -18.53 -3.98 12.99
CA ASN A 79 -18.14 -2.76 12.28
C ASN A 79 -17.86 -3.02 10.78
N TYR A 80 -17.94 -4.28 10.34
CA TYR A 80 -17.61 -4.68 8.99
C TYR A 80 -18.81 -5.31 8.30
N SER A 81 -19.82 -4.49 7.98
CA SER A 81 -21.05 -4.96 7.35
C SER A 81 -20.87 -5.26 5.86
N THR A 82 -19.91 -4.59 5.20
CA THR A 82 -19.64 -4.73 3.77
C THR A 82 -18.14 -4.77 3.48
N GLY A 83 -17.76 -5.15 2.27
CA GLY A 83 -16.38 -5.09 1.77
C GLY A 83 -15.81 -3.66 1.71
N TYR A 84 -16.67 -2.64 1.63
CA TYR A 84 -16.26 -1.24 1.71
C TYR A 84 -15.60 -0.93 3.06
N HIS A 85 -16.23 -1.32 4.15
CA HIS A 85 -15.65 -1.16 5.51
C HIS A 85 -14.33 -1.91 5.66
N LEU A 86 -14.27 -3.14 5.13
CA LEU A 86 -13.05 -3.94 5.18
C LEU A 86 -11.92 -3.30 4.37
N PHE A 87 -12.24 -2.74 3.19
CA PHE A 87 -11.27 -2.05 2.36
C PHE A 87 -10.72 -0.80 3.03
N ILE A 88 -11.56 0.02 3.66
CA ILE A 88 -11.12 1.18 4.44
C ILE A 88 -10.20 0.75 5.58
N SER A 89 -10.56 -0.30 6.33
CA SER A 89 -9.70 -0.81 7.42
C SER A 89 -8.35 -1.32 6.91
N LEU A 90 -8.31 -1.96 5.74
CA LEU A 90 -7.04 -2.34 5.10
C LEU A 90 -6.17 -1.11 4.78
N LEU A 91 -6.78 -0.04 4.27
CA LEU A 91 -6.06 1.20 3.98
C LEU A 91 -5.56 1.89 5.25
N GLU A 92 -6.36 1.91 6.33
CA GLU A 92 -5.93 2.45 7.63
C GLU A 92 -4.71 1.71 8.18
N VAL A 93 -4.79 0.37 8.26
CA VAL A 93 -3.66 -0.46 8.69
C VAL A 93 -2.44 -0.24 7.80
N ARG A 94 -2.67 -0.03 6.51
CA ARG A 94 -1.60 0.24 5.56
C ARG A 94 -0.92 1.59 5.83
N ILE A 95 -1.69 2.62 6.15
CA ILE A 95 -1.16 3.96 6.50
C ILE A 95 -0.30 3.88 7.76
N ASP A 96 -0.73 3.12 8.76
CA ASP A 96 0.05 2.89 9.98
C ASP A 96 1.42 2.28 9.66
N PHE A 97 1.47 1.25 8.78
CA PHE A 97 2.73 0.63 8.38
C PHE A 97 3.63 1.54 7.54
N ASP A 98 3.06 2.41 6.74
CA ASP A 98 3.88 3.37 6.00
C ASP A 98 4.48 4.44 6.91
N ALA A 99 3.76 4.85 7.96
CA ALA A 99 4.32 5.72 8.98
C ALA A 99 5.52 5.05 9.67
N ASP A 100 5.42 3.77 10.02
CA ASP A 100 6.55 2.98 10.56
C ASP A 100 7.74 2.95 9.59
N LEU A 101 7.50 2.82 8.28
CA LEU A 101 8.56 2.83 7.27
C LEU A 101 9.23 4.21 7.13
N VAL A 102 8.45 5.29 7.16
CA VAL A 102 9.00 6.66 7.18
C VAL A 102 9.93 6.84 8.38
N GLU A 103 9.50 6.38 9.56
CA GLU A 103 10.29 6.46 10.78
C GLU A 103 11.58 5.62 10.69
N LEU A 104 11.50 4.42 10.12
CA LEU A 104 12.67 3.56 9.88
C LEU A 104 13.69 4.23 8.98
N ILE A 105 13.25 4.78 7.83
CA ILE A 105 14.12 5.50 6.90
C ILE A 105 14.75 6.72 7.59
N ALA A 106 13.97 7.49 8.35
CA ALA A 106 14.49 8.64 9.08
C ALA A 106 15.61 8.26 10.08
N LYS A 107 15.42 7.15 10.79
CA LYS A 107 16.47 6.61 11.70
C LYS A 107 17.73 6.17 10.95
N GLN A 108 17.58 5.54 9.79
CA GLN A 108 18.70 5.12 8.96
C GLN A 108 19.46 6.31 8.37
N VAL A 109 18.76 7.35 7.93
CA VAL A 109 19.37 8.61 7.46
C VAL A 109 20.16 9.30 8.60
N ALA A 110 19.58 9.37 9.80
CA ALA A 110 20.25 9.97 10.95
C ALA A 110 21.53 9.20 11.34
N ALA A 111 21.48 7.87 11.33
CA ALA A 111 22.64 7.02 11.60
C ALA A 111 23.74 7.23 10.55
N LEU A 112 23.37 7.21 9.26
CA LEU A 112 24.31 7.45 8.17
C LEU A 112 24.96 8.83 8.25
N SER A 113 24.20 9.89 8.57
CA SER A 113 24.72 11.24 8.76
C SER A 113 25.74 11.30 9.90
N LYS A 114 25.53 10.55 10.98
CA LYS A 114 26.49 10.45 12.09
C LYS A 114 27.78 9.77 11.67
N ASP A 115 27.67 8.66 10.92
CA ASP A 115 28.83 7.91 10.42
C ASP A 115 29.69 8.80 9.51
N ILE A 116 29.07 9.51 8.55
CA ILE A 116 29.77 10.43 7.63
C ILE A 116 30.52 11.54 8.39
N ASN A 117 29.92 12.07 9.45
CA ASN A 117 30.55 13.14 10.24
C ASN A 117 31.70 12.65 11.14
N SER A 118 31.79 11.34 11.39
CA SER A 118 32.81 10.74 12.24
C SER A 118 34.01 10.18 11.48
N GLU A 119 33.91 10.03 10.17
CA GLU A 119 34.94 9.45 9.31
C GLU A 119 35.63 10.54 8.46
N ASP A 120 36.96 10.48 8.37
CA ASP A 120 37.78 11.40 7.55
C ASP A 120 37.64 11.14 6.04
N SER A 121 37.03 10.01 5.64
CA SER A 121 36.83 9.67 4.23
C SER A 121 35.52 8.92 4.02
N ILE A 122 34.80 9.29 2.96
CA ILE A 122 33.62 8.56 2.49
C ILE A 122 34.09 7.33 1.72
N ASP A 123 33.82 6.14 2.24
CA ASP A 123 34.15 4.89 1.58
C ASP A 123 33.02 4.41 0.65
N LYS A 124 33.30 3.33 -0.09
CA LYS A 124 32.35 2.72 -1.02
C LYS A 124 31.09 2.18 -0.30
N ALA A 125 31.22 1.74 0.94
CA ALA A 125 30.10 1.20 1.72
C ALA A 125 29.11 2.30 2.08
N VAL A 126 29.61 3.50 2.47
CA VAL A 126 28.78 4.68 2.71
C VAL A 126 28.00 5.10 1.47
N LEU A 127 28.66 5.10 0.28
CA LEU A 127 27.99 5.43 -0.98
C LEU A 127 26.87 4.44 -1.33
N HIS A 128 27.07 3.14 -1.10
CA HIS A 128 26.04 2.13 -1.30
C HIS A 128 24.85 2.34 -0.35
N ARG A 129 25.09 2.67 0.92
CA ARG A 129 24.04 2.96 1.89
C ARG A 129 23.23 4.20 1.50
N ILE A 130 23.89 5.26 1.00
CA ILE A 130 23.22 6.46 0.47
C ILE A 130 22.29 6.09 -0.67
N SER A 131 22.78 5.33 -1.66
CA SER A 131 21.98 4.91 -2.81
C SER A 131 20.79 4.06 -2.42
N ALA A 132 20.95 3.10 -1.51
CA ALA A 132 19.86 2.26 -1.02
C ALA A 132 18.78 3.07 -0.26
N LEU A 133 19.19 4.03 0.57
CA LEU A 133 18.25 4.93 1.26
C LEU A 133 17.51 5.85 0.29
N GLN A 134 18.20 6.34 -0.73
CA GLN A 134 17.59 7.15 -1.79
C GLN A 134 16.52 6.36 -2.54
N GLU A 135 16.82 5.14 -2.97
CA GLU A 135 15.89 4.24 -3.65
C GLU A 135 14.66 3.93 -2.77
N SER A 136 14.89 3.57 -1.51
CA SER A 136 13.82 3.31 -0.54
C SER A 136 12.91 4.52 -0.34
N THR A 137 13.49 5.72 -0.25
CA THR A 137 12.75 6.97 -0.09
C THR A 137 11.91 7.28 -1.32
N MET A 138 12.45 7.07 -2.52
CA MET A 138 11.72 7.27 -3.77
C MET A 138 10.54 6.30 -3.89
N SER A 139 10.75 5.01 -3.64
CA SER A 139 9.71 3.98 -3.67
C SER A 139 8.58 4.29 -2.67
N LEU A 140 8.94 4.71 -1.45
CA LEU A 140 7.95 5.08 -0.44
C LEU A 140 7.14 6.31 -0.87
N ARG A 141 7.80 7.34 -1.41
CA ARG A 141 7.15 8.55 -1.92
C ARG A 141 6.15 8.22 -3.02
N GLU A 142 6.54 7.43 -4.02
CA GLU A 142 5.66 7.01 -5.11
C GLU A 142 4.43 6.27 -4.58
N ASN A 143 4.63 5.36 -3.63
CA ASN A 143 3.55 4.60 -3.00
C ASN A 143 2.56 5.51 -2.23
N ILE A 144 3.06 6.53 -1.53
CA ILE A 144 2.21 7.51 -0.85
C ILE A 144 1.37 8.31 -1.87
N PHE A 145 1.94 8.74 -2.99
CA PHE A 145 1.20 9.44 -4.05
C PHE A 145 0.13 8.55 -4.69
N ASP A 146 0.45 7.28 -4.96
CA ASP A 146 -0.54 6.33 -5.49
C ASP A 146 -1.71 6.15 -4.54
N ARG A 147 -1.43 6.08 -3.23
CA ARG A 147 -2.47 5.99 -2.21
C ARG A 147 -3.33 7.25 -2.13
N GLN A 148 -2.75 8.43 -2.27
CA GLN A 148 -3.54 9.67 -2.36
C GLN A 148 -4.54 9.64 -3.52
N ARG A 149 -4.18 9.03 -4.65
CA ARG A 149 -5.10 8.84 -5.78
C ARG A 149 -6.25 7.90 -5.43
N VAL A 150 -5.96 6.78 -4.75
CA VAL A 150 -6.99 5.84 -4.26
C VAL A 150 -7.92 6.54 -3.27
N LEU A 151 -7.39 7.22 -2.24
CA LEU A 151 -8.19 7.95 -1.27
C LEU A 151 -9.04 9.05 -1.92
N SER A 152 -8.49 9.76 -2.91
CA SER A 152 -9.25 10.77 -3.67
C SER A 152 -10.36 10.14 -4.51
N GLY A 153 -10.19 8.91 -4.99
CA GLY A 153 -11.24 8.12 -5.64
C GLY A 153 -12.36 7.78 -4.66
N ILE A 154 -11.99 7.20 -3.51
CA ILE A 154 -12.93 6.84 -2.44
C ILE A 154 -13.78 8.03 -2.00
N LEU A 155 -13.16 9.19 -1.76
CA LEU A 155 -13.86 10.41 -1.34
C LEU A 155 -14.87 10.93 -2.34
N ARG A 156 -14.76 10.57 -3.62
CA ARG A 156 -15.69 10.95 -4.69
C ARG A 156 -16.74 9.87 -4.98
N SER A 157 -16.55 8.67 -4.45
CA SER A 157 -17.45 7.55 -4.68
C SER A 157 -18.70 7.66 -3.81
N GLU A 158 -19.87 7.69 -4.45
CA GLU A 158 -21.15 7.67 -3.74
C GLU A 158 -21.38 6.34 -3.00
N ARG A 159 -20.78 5.25 -3.48
CA ARG A 159 -20.88 3.93 -2.83
C ARG A 159 -20.23 3.92 -1.47
N PHE A 160 -19.06 4.51 -1.32
CA PHE A 160 -18.41 4.64 -0.01
C PHE A 160 -19.17 5.60 0.91
N THR A 161 -19.77 6.67 0.35
CA THR A 161 -20.51 7.66 1.16
C THR A 161 -21.84 7.10 1.68
N ASN A 162 -22.49 6.21 0.92
CA ASN A 162 -23.80 5.66 1.29
C ASN A 162 -23.71 4.44 2.22
N ASP A 163 -22.57 3.72 2.23
CA ASP A 163 -22.38 2.47 3.00
C ASP A 163 -21.57 2.65 4.30
N ILE A 164 -20.99 3.83 4.51
CA ILE A 164 -20.22 4.21 5.70
C ILE A 164 -20.97 5.32 6.45
#